data_0145968ed12810d728b9b6f00541f522
#
_entry.id   0145968ed12810d728b9b6f00541f522
#
_cell.length_a   1.000
_cell.length_b   1.000
_cell.length_c   1.000
_cell.angle_alpha   90.00
_cell.angle_beta   90.00
_cell.angle_gamma   90.00
#
_symmetry.space_group_name_H-M   'P 1'
#
loop_
_entity.id
_entity.type
_entity.pdbx_description
1 polymer ?
#
loop_
_entity_poly.entity_id
_entity_poly.type
_entity_poly.pdbx_seq_one_letter_code
_entity_poly.pdbx_strand_id
1 'polypeptide(L)'
;MQLDLSGHHVEVTEAMRGYVLKKFERISRHYEQLIDVHCVLTVEKLRHKAEATVLMSGNKIYADATEPNMYAAIDALADKLDRCVKKHKEKIADHHATDGIKARRSQ
;
A
#
# COMPACT_ATOMS: atom_id res chain seq x y z
N MET A 1 11.61 -5.92 -1.25
CA MET A 1 10.66 -4.91 -1.73
C MET A 1 11.39 -3.80 -2.47
N GLN A 2 10.88 -3.43 -3.62
CA GLN A 2 11.46 -2.35 -4.39
C GLN A 2 10.45 -1.21 -4.41
N LEU A 3 10.89 -0.02 -3.99
CA LEU A 3 9.99 1.12 -3.89
C LEU A 3 10.30 2.15 -4.97
N ASP A 4 9.26 2.53 -5.71
CA ASP A 4 9.37 3.53 -6.74
C ASP A 4 8.49 4.69 -6.30
N LEU A 5 9.09 5.84 -6.08
CA LEU A 5 8.36 6.99 -5.55
C LEU A 5 8.50 8.19 -6.48
N SER A 6 7.38 8.76 -6.87
CA SER A 6 7.41 9.94 -7.71
C SER A 6 6.42 10.98 -7.23
N GLY A 7 6.60 12.20 -7.67
CA GLY A 7 5.73 13.31 -7.32
C GLY A 7 5.07 13.88 -8.55
N HIS A 8 3.83 14.35 -8.39
CA HIS A 8 3.09 15.00 -9.44
C HIS A 8 2.62 16.34 -8.91
N HIS A 9 3.12 17.43 -9.46
CA HIS A 9 2.87 18.78 -8.98
C HIS A 9 3.38 18.98 -7.55
N VAL A 10 4.40 18.21 -7.17
CA VAL A 10 5.03 18.34 -5.87
C VAL A 10 6.44 17.78 -5.97
N GLU A 11 7.37 18.42 -5.29
CA GLU A 11 8.72 17.93 -5.25
C GLU A 11 8.84 16.95 -4.08
N VAL A 12 9.33 15.75 -4.35
CA VAL A 12 9.51 14.77 -3.30
C VAL A 12 10.80 15.07 -2.56
N THR A 13 10.68 15.54 -1.34
CA THR A 13 11.85 15.89 -0.54
C THR A 13 12.45 14.64 0.08
N GLU A 14 13.66 14.78 0.61
CA GLU A 14 14.32 13.68 1.30
C GLU A 14 13.51 13.23 2.50
N ALA A 15 12.90 14.19 3.21
CA ALA A 15 12.08 13.87 4.36
C ALA A 15 10.85 13.06 3.97
N MET A 16 10.21 13.44 2.87
CA MET A 16 9.06 12.70 2.38
C MET A 16 9.45 11.29 1.95
N ARG A 17 10.58 11.16 1.25
CA ARG A 17 11.05 9.87 0.79
C ARG A 17 11.35 8.95 1.98
N GLY A 18 12.02 9.48 3.00
CA GLY A 18 12.32 8.72 4.20
C GLY A 18 11.06 8.28 4.92
N TYR A 19 10.07 9.16 4.97
CA TYR A 19 8.82 8.87 5.64
C TYR A 19 8.07 7.73 4.93
N VAL A 20 7.97 7.83 3.61
CA VAL A 20 7.32 6.79 2.82
C VAL A 20 8.05 5.47 2.98
N LEU A 21 9.36 5.49 2.86
CA LEU A 21 10.16 4.29 2.96
C LEU A 21 9.96 3.61 4.32
N LYS A 22 9.98 4.40 5.38
CA LYS A 22 9.81 3.87 6.72
C LYS A 22 8.45 3.19 6.88
N LYS A 23 7.39 3.83 6.36
CA LYS A 23 6.05 3.27 6.47
C LYS A 23 5.92 1.98 5.68
N PHE A 24 6.47 1.94 4.48
CA PHE A 24 6.33 0.74 3.66
C PHE A 24 7.24 -0.39 4.12
N GLU A 25 8.37 -0.10 4.73
CA GLU A 25 9.20 -1.14 5.32
C GLU A 25 8.45 -1.85 6.43
N ARG A 26 7.64 -1.10 7.17
CA ARG A 26 6.87 -1.67 8.22
C ARG A 26 5.85 -2.65 7.67
N ILE A 27 5.22 -2.30 6.55
CA ILE A 27 4.26 -3.18 5.91
C ILE A 27 4.97 -4.42 5.36
N SER A 28 6.13 -4.26 4.75
CA SER A 28 6.83 -5.39 4.16
C SER A 28 7.32 -6.38 5.21
N ARG A 29 7.50 -5.95 6.45
CA ARG A 29 7.87 -6.89 7.50
C ARG A 29 6.74 -7.85 7.82
N HIS A 30 5.50 -7.44 7.57
CA HIS A 30 4.36 -8.29 7.83
C HIS A 30 4.04 -9.21 6.67
N TYR A 31 4.59 -8.93 5.50
CA TYR A 31 4.25 -9.72 4.33
C TYR A 31 5.47 -9.80 3.41
N GLU A 32 6.14 -10.93 3.47
CA GLU A 32 7.38 -11.10 2.73
C GLU A 32 7.25 -11.21 1.23
N GLN A 33 6.03 -11.40 0.75
CA GLN A 33 5.83 -11.56 -0.69
C GLN A 33 5.59 -10.26 -1.42
N LEU A 34 5.80 -9.14 -0.77
CA LEU A 34 5.75 -7.86 -1.45
C LEU A 34 6.92 -7.77 -2.43
N ILE A 35 6.62 -7.53 -3.68
CA ILE A 35 7.65 -7.45 -4.71
C ILE A 35 8.01 -6.02 -5.02
N ASP A 36 7.04 -5.24 -5.46
CA ASP A 36 7.25 -3.84 -5.84
C ASP A 36 6.17 -2.96 -5.28
N VAL A 37 6.53 -1.72 -5.00
CA VAL A 37 5.57 -0.70 -4.60
C VAL A 37 5.80 0.53 -5.47
N HIS A 38 4.75 0.99 -6.12
CA HIS A 38 4.80 2.23 -6.90
C HIS A 38 3.94 3.25 -6.18
N CYS A 39 4.57 4.30 -5.69
CA CYS A 39 3.87 5.32 -4.93
C CYS A 39 3.95 6.66 -5.64
N VAL A 40 2.83 7.34 -5.75
CA VAL A 40 2.78 8.66 -6.38
C VAL A 40 2.17 9.65 -5.40
N LEU A 41 2.87 10.75 -5.19
CA LEU A 41 2.39 11.82 -4.32
C LEU A 41 1.95 12.98 -5.19
N THR A 42 0.75 13.46 -4.98
CA THR A 42 0.19 14.53 -5.78
C THR A 42 -0.31 15.66 -4.90
N VAL A 43 -0.04 16.89 -5.32
CA VAL A 43 -0.61 18.06 -4.63
C VAL A 43 -1.45 18.81 -5.64
N GLU A 44 -2.70 19.08 -5.28
CA GLU A 44 -3.60 19.82 -6.12
C GLU A 44 -4.34 20.78 -5.25
N LYS A 45 -4.03 22.06 -5.36
CA LYS A 45 -4.58 23.10 -4.50
C LYS A 45 -4.25 22.76 -3.04
N LEU A 46 -5.25 22.59 -2.21
CA LEU A 46 -5.01 22.27 -0.80
C LEU A 46 -5.12 20.77 -0.51
N ARG A 47 -5.19 19.97 -1.54
CA ARG A 47 -5.35 18.53 -1.37
C ARG A 47 -4.04 17.80 -1.62
N HIS A 48 -3.65 16.99 -0.67
CA HIS A 48 -2.44 16.19 -0.79
C HIS A 48 -2.87 14.73 -0.90
N LYS A 49 -2.54 14.13 -2.01
CA LYS A 49 -2.94 12.76 -2.28
C LYS A 49 -1.73 11.84 -2.33
N ALA A 50 -1.82 10.73 -1.64
CA ALA A 50 -0.80 9.69 -1.70
C ALA A 50 -1.49 8.44 -2.23
N GLU A 51 -0.92 7.84 -3.29
CA GLU A 51 -1.49 6.63 -3.85
C GLU A 51 -0.39 5.63 -4.12
N ALA A 52 -0.71 4.38 -4.04
CA ALA A 52 0.28 3.34 -4.25
C ALA A 52 -0.33 2.09 -4.84
N THR A 53 0.45 1.44 -5.70
CA THR A 53 0.12 0.14 -6.23
C THR A 53 1.16 -0.81 -5.70
N VAL A 54 0.72 -1.87 -5.06
CA VAL A 54 1.61 -2.85 -4.47
C VAL A 54 1.49 -4.15 -5.25
N LEU A 55 2.63 -4.63 -5.77
CA LEU A 55 2.66 -5.90 -6.49
C LEU A 55 3.09 -6.99 -5.55
N MET A 56 2.29 -8.03 -5.48
CA MET A 56 2.59 -9.19 -4.66
C MET A 56 2.52 -10.42 -5.53
N SER A 57 3.04 -11.51 -5.02
CA SER A 57 2.98 -12.75 -5.77
C SER A 57 1.53 -13.09 -6.09
N GLY A 58 1.18 -13.02 -7.35
CA GLY A 58 -0.16 -13.38 -7.80
C GLY A 58 -1.25 -12.36 -7.56
N ASN A 59 -0.90 -11.15 -7.13
CA ASN A 59 -1.93 -10.15 -6.87
C ASN A 59 -1.38 -8.73 -6.94
N LYS A 60 -2.29 -7.79 -7.04
CA LYS A 60 -1.96 -6.38 -7.10
C LYS A 60 -2.96 -5.63 -6.25
N ILE A 61 -2.48 -4.79 -5.35
CA ILE A 61 -3.33 -4.00 -4.47
C ILE A 61 -3.11 -2.52 -4.74
N TYR A 62 -4.19 -1.77 -4.81
CA TYR A 62 -4.11 -0.33 -4.99
C TYR A 62 -4.83 0.35 -3.84
N ALA A 63 -4.30 1.46 -3.36
CA ALA A 63 -4.97 2.26 -2.36
C ALA A 63 -4.54 3.72 -2.52
N ASP A 64 -5.37 4.62 -2.03
CA ASP A 64 -5.03 6.03 -2.03
C ASP A 64 -5.63 6.72 -0.82
N ALA A 65 -5.12 7.90 -0.52
CA ALA A 65 -5.63 8.70 0.58
C ALA A 65 -5.38 10.16 0.27
N THR A 66 -6.32 11.02 0.62
CA THR A 66 -6.21 12.46 0.43
C THR A 66 -6.40 13.13 1.77
N GLU A 67 -5.48 14.02 2.12
CA GLU A 67 -5.51 14.70 3.41
C GLU A 67 -5.02 16.13 3.26
N PRO A 68 -5.18 16.97 4.30
CA PRO A 68 -4.74 18.37 4.22
C PRO A 68 -3.23 18.56 4.14
N ASN A 69 -2.44 17.55 4.51
CA ASN A 69 -0.99 17.63 4.31
C ASN A 69 -0.46 16.27 3.90
N MET A 70 0.73 16.30 3.29
CA MET A 70 1.27 15.08 2.68
C MET A 70 1.63 13.99 3.69
N TYR A 71 2.14 14.36 4.85
CA TYR A 71 2.50 13.35 5.83
C TYR A 71 1.26 12.61 6.35
N ALA A 72 0.16 13.35 6.53
CA ALA A 72 -1.09 12.74 6.91
C ALA A 72 -1.62 11.82 5.80
N ALA A 73 -1.42 12.24 4.54
CA ALA A 73 -1.85 11.43 3.40
C ALA A 73 -1.04 10.12 3.34
N ILE A 74 0.27 10.22 3.58
CA ILE A 74 1.13 9.03 3.58
C ILE A 74 0.73 8.09 4.72
N ASP A 75 0.45 8.64 5.89
CA ASP A 75 0.03 7.84 7.03
C ASP A 75 -1.27 7.09 6.72
N ALA A 76 -2.24 7.80 6.17
CA ALA A 76 -3.53 7.21 5.86
C ALA A 76 -3.38 6.15 4.76
N LEU A 77 -2.53 6.40 3.79
CA LEU A 77 -2.27 5.44 2.73
C LEU A 77 -1.64 4.17 3.29
N ALA A 78 -0.63 4.33 4.14
CA ALA A 78 0.06 3.19 4.72
C ALA A 78 -0.89 2.35 5.57
N ASP A 79 -1.78 3.01 6.30
CA ASP A 79 -2.75 2.32 7.11
C ASP A 79 -3.71 1.49 6.26
N LYS A 80 -4.18 2.07 5.16
CA LYS A 80 -5.05 1.36 4.24
C LYS A 80 -4.36 0.16 3.61
N LEU A 81 -3.11 0.36 3.18
CA LEU A 81 -2.34 -0.71 2.56
C LEU A 81 -2.06 -1.84 3.55
N ASP A 82 -1.74 -1.48 4.78
CA ASP A 82 -1.47 -2.48 5.80
C ASP A 82 -2.70 -3.37 6.00
N ARG A 83 -3.88 -2.77 6.05
CA ARG A 83 -5.12 -3.51 6.19
C ARG A 83 -5.38 -4.39 4.97
N CYS A 84 -5.13 -3.86 3.78
CA CYS A 84 -5.33 -4.63 2.56
C CYS A 84 -4.39 -5.83 2.48
N VAL A 85 -3.13 -5.61 2.86
CA VAL A 85 -2.14 -6.68 2.83
C VAL A 85 -2.50 -7.76 3.85
N LYS A 86 -2.91 -7.36 5.03
CA LYS A 86 -3.32 -8.31 6.04
C LYS A 86 -4.53 -9.11 5.59
N LYS A 87 -5.49 -8.44 4.99
CA LYS A 87 -6.68 -9.10 4.51
C LYS A 87 -6.33 -10.11 3.41
N HIS A 88 -5.42 -9.74 2.54
CA HIS A 88 -4.99 -10.64 1.48
C HIS A 88 -4.30 -11.87 2.06
N LYS A 89 -3.46 -11.66 3.06
CA LYS A 89 -2.76 -12.74 3.73
C LYS A 89 -3.73 -13.68 4.42
N GLU A 90 -4.73 -13.13 5.09
CA GLU A 90 -5.73 -13.93 5.76
C GLU A 90 -6.57 -14.71 4.77
N LYS A 91 -6.86 -14.10 3.64
CA LYS A 91 -7.63 -14.75 2.63
C LYS A 91 -6.91 -15.95 2.05
N ILE A 92 -5.61 -15.82 1.85
CA ILE A 92 -4.80 -16.93 1.36
C ILE A 92 -4.76 -18.06 2.40
N ALA A 93 -4.61 -17.70 3.66
CA ALA A 93 -4.59 -18.69 4.72
C ALA A 93 -5.92 -19.40 4.82
N ASP A 94 -7.01 -18.65 4.73
CA ASP A 94 -8.34 -19.22 4.74
C ASP A 94 -8.54 -20.14 3.57
N HIS A 95 -8.06 -19.75 2.40
CA HIS A 95 -8.21 -20.56 1.23
C HIS A 95 -7.52 -21.89 1.42
N HIS A 96 -6.34 -21.90 2.02
CA HIS A 96 -5.65 -23.14 2.28
C HIS A 96 -6.37 -23.98 3.32
N ALA A 97 -6.85 -23.35 4.36
CA ALA A 97 -7.53 -24.05 5.43
C ALA A 97 -8.88 -24.62 5.04
N THR A 98 -9.57 -23.95 4.13
CA THR A 98 -10.91 -24.37 3.78
C THR A 98 -11.00 -24.79 2.34
N ASP A 99 -9.95 -25.36 1.85
CA ASP A 99 -9.87 -25.74 0.48
C ASP A 99 -11.12 -26.38 -0.09
N GLY A 100 -11.64 -27.37 0.51
CA GLY A 100 -12.81 -28.03 -0.02
C GLY A 100 -14.05 -27.21 0.08
N ILE A 101 -14.08 -26.26 0.98
CA ILE A 101 -15.26 -25.53 1.20
C ILE A 101 -15.35 -24.28 0.45
N LYS A 102 -14.21 -23.63 0.29
CA LYS A 102 -14.29 -22.37 -0.20
C LYS A 102 -14.83 -22.23 -1.55
N ALA A 103 -14.78 -23.19 -2.29
CA ALA A 103 -15.28 -23.05 -3.62
C ALA A 103 -16.63 -22.42 -3.65
N ARG A 104 -17.49 -22.76 -2.73
CA ARG A 104 -18.77 -22.23 -2.81
C ARG A 104 -18.90 -20.89 -2.23
N ARG A 105 -18.04 -20.51 -1.39
CA ARG A 105 -18.21 -19.25 -0.87
C ARG A 105 -17.68 -18.21 -1.71
N SER A 106 -16.86 -18.55 -2.37
CA SER A 106 -16.24 -17.59 -3.10
C SER A 106 -16.92 -16.38 -3.34
N GLN A 107 -17.14 -16.24 -3.04
CA GLN A 107 -17.48 -15.24 -3.20
C GLN A 107 -17.45 -14.65 -2.95
#